data_bc9a82a650953651d06ab93a8471656c
#
_entry.id   bc9a82a650953651d06ab93a8471656c
#
_cell.length_a   1.000
_cell.length_b   1.000
_cell.length_c   1.000
_cell.angle_alpha   90.00
_cell.angle_beta   90.00
_cell.angle_gamma   90.00
#
_symmetry.space_group_name_H-M   'P 1'
#
loop_
_entity.id
_entity.type
_entity.pdbx_description
1 polymer ?
#
loop_
_entity_poly.entity_id
_entity_poly.type
_entity_poly.pdbx_seq_one_letter_code
_entity_poly.pdbx_strand_id
1 'polypeptide(L)' 'MKFVFDENKLKANEMTEEKCLNIIRKYAFRHNLTEIEKGVFDSSDLNNTDPFFYLGMNLPYTKWFMKVIKEWTWYI' A
#
# COMPACT_ATOMS: atom_id res chain seq x y z
N MET A 1 4.03 -5.55 4.93
CA MET A 1 3.52 -5.45 3.55
C MET A 1 4.34 -4.43 2.79
N LYS A 2 4.78 -4.78 1.61
CA LYS A 2 5.62 -3.92 0.77
C LYS A 2 4.93 -3.62 -0.55
N PHE A 3 4.98 -2.36 -0.98
CA PHE A 3 4.43 -1.91 -2.25
C PHE A 3 5.54 -1.38 -3.16
N VAL A 4 5.57 -1.84 -4.39
CA VAL A 4 6.46 -1.33 -5.43
C VAL A 4 5.61 -0.93 -6.62
N PHE A 5 5.75 0.31 -7.08
CA PHE A 5 4.99 0.86 -8.20
C PHE A 5 5.80 0.84 -9.48
N ASP A 6 5.11 0.66 -10.62
CA ASP A 6 5.71 0.70 -11.94
C ASP A 6 5.79 2.15 -12.42
N GLU A 7 7.00 2.67 -12.65
CA GLU A 7 7.21 4.07 -13.07
C GLU A 7 6.49 4.41 -14.38
N ASN A 8 6.50 3.50 -15.35
CA ASN A 8 5.86 3.73 -16.64
C ASN A 8 4.33 3.79 -16.49
N LYS A 9 3.78 2.93 -15.66
CA LYS A 9 2.35 2.92 -15.37
C LYS A 9 1.93 4.16 -14.59
N LEU A 10 2.77 4.61 -13.66
CA LEU A 10 2.52 5.86 -12.92
C LEU A 10 2.41 7.04 -13.88
N LYS A 11 3.38 7.17 -14.80
CA LYS A 11 3.38 8.25 -15.80
C LYS A 11 2.17 8.16 -16.72
N ALA A 12 1.82 6.96 -17.17
CA ALA A 12 0.68 6.74 -18.06
C ALA A 12 -0.66 7.11 -17.42
N ASN A 13 -0.74 7.02 -16.10
CA ASN A 13 -1.95 7.36 -15.34
C ASN A 13 -1.87 8.71 -14.62
N GLU A 14 -0.87 9.51 -14.94
CA GLU A 14 -0.65 10.84 -14.34
C GLU A 14 -0.56 10.80 -12.81
N MET A 15 0.07 9.75 -12.29
CA MET A 15 0.27 9.57 -10.85
C MET A 15 1.74 9.57 -10.49
N THR A 16 2.03 9.86 -9.23
CA THR A 16 3.38 9.79 -8.68
C THR A 16 3.41 8.76 -7.55
N GLU A 17 4.60 8.21 -7.26
CA GLU A 17 4.79 7.31 -6.15
C GLU A 17 4.35 7.94 -4.82
N GLU A 18 4.68 9.23 -4.61
CA GLU A 18 4.28 9.94 -3.40
C GLU A 18 2.76 10.04 -3.23
N LYS A 19 2.03 10.32 -4.31
CA LYS A 19 0.57 10.35 -4.26
C LYS A 19 -0.01 9.00 -3.86
N CYS A 20 0.50 7.92 -4.46
CA CYS A 20 0.05 6.57 -4.16
C CYS A 20 0.36 6.18 -2.71
N LEU A 21 1.58 6.46 -2.26
CA LEU A 21 1.99 6.17 -0.88
C LEU A 21 1.19 6.99 0.13
N ASN A 22 0.89 8.25 -0.17
CA ASN A 22 0.08 9.07 0.72
C ASN A 22 -1.33 8.53 0.91
N ILE A 23 -1.93 7.96 -0.12
CA ILE A 23 -3.23 7.31 -0.01
C ILE A 23 -3.12 6.07 0.89
N ILE A 24 -2.09 5.26 0.70
CA ILE A 24 -1.85 4.07 1.52
C ILE A 24 -1.53 4.47 2.96
N ARG A 25 -0.76 5.53 3.19
CA ARG A 25 -0.43 6.04 4.52
C ARG A 25 -1.69 6.45 5.30
N LYS A 26 -2.68 7.00 4.64
CA LYS A 26 -3.96 7.34 5.30
C LYS A 26 -4.68 6.09 5.80
N TYR A 27 -4.72 5.03 5.00
CA TYR A 27 -5.26 3.74 5.42
C TYR A 27 -4.45 3.16 6.57
N ALA A 28 -3.14 3.17 6.46
CA ALA A 28 -2.24 2.65 7.47
C ALA A 28 -2.45 3.35 8.82
N PHE A 29 -2.55 4.67 8.80
CA PHE A 29 -2.79 5.45 10.01
C PHE A 29 -4.10 5.07 10.70
N ARG A 30 -5.17 4.85 9.93
CA ARG A 30 -6.47 4.47 10.47
C ARG A 30 -6.48 3.07 11.10
N HIS A 31 -5.60 2.19 10.64
CA HIS A 31 -5.56 0.79 11.06
C HIS A 31 -4.33 0.46 11.89
N ASN A 32 -3.66 1.46 12.46
CA ASN A 32 -2.49 1.30 13.32
C ASN A 32 -1.31 0.58 12.65
N LEU A 33 -1.17 0.77 11.34
CA LEU A 33 0.01 0.32 10.61
C LEU A 33 1.06 1.43 10.62
N THR A 34 2.33 1.05 10.69
CA THR A 34 3.46 1.97 10.69
C THR A 34 4.31 1.76 9.46
N GLU A 35 4.65 2.84 8.77
CA GLU A 35 5.59 2.78 7.66
C GLU A 35 7.01 2.72 8.24
N ILE A 36 7.66 1.56 8.09
CA ILE A 36 9.01 1.33 8.63
C ILE A 36 10.10 1.71 7.64
N GLU A 37 9.80 1.62 6.35
CA GLU A 37 10.63 2.10 5.25
C GLU A 37 9.69 2.62 4.16
N LYS A 38 10.20 3.37 3.21
CA LYS A 38 9.37 3.90 2.11
C LYS A 38 8.65 2.76 1.37
N GLY A 39 7.33 2.76 1.46
CA GLY A 39 6.49 1.74 0.83
C GLY A 39 6.39 0.42 1.59
N VAL A 40 6.95 0.33 2.81
CA VAL A 40 6.90 -0.88 3.64
C VAL A 40 6.15 -0.57 4.94
N PHE A 41 5.09 -1.32 5.19
CA PHE A 41 4.22 -1.11 6.34
C PHE A 41 4.19 -2.33 7.24
N ASP A 42 4.15 -2.09 8.55
CA ASP A 42 4.08 -3.14 9.57
C ASP A 42 3.02 -2.79 10.61
N SER A 43 2.56 -3.80 11.34
CA SER A 43 1.59 -3.60 12.41
C SER A 43 2.30 -3.34 13.73
N SER A 44 1.79 -2.40 14.51
CA SER A 44 2.25 -2.18 15.88
C SER A 44 1.84 -3.31 16.82
N ASP A 45 0.80 -4.07 16.46
CA ASP A 45 0.36 -5.27 17.18
C ASP A 45 0.68 -6.51 16.35
N LEU A 46 1.69 -7.26 16.78
CA LEU A 46 2.18 -8.46 16.10
C LEU A 46 1.13 -9.57 16.02
N ASN A 47 0.12 -9.55 16.88
CA ASN A 47 -0.94 -10.56 16.92
C ASN A 47 -2.16 -10.16 16.08
N ASN A 48 -2.20 -8.93 15.57
CA ASN A 48 -3.33 -8.43 14.82
C ASN A 48 -2.97 -8.28 13.34
N THR A 49 -3.44 -9.20 12.51
CA THR A 49 -3.23 -9.19 11.06
C THR A 49 -4.41 -8.56 10.30
N ASP A 50 -5.49 -8.18 10.98
CA ASP A 50 -6.69 -7.62 10.35
C ASP A 50 -6.42 -6.39 9.48
N PRO A 51 -5.56 -5.43 9.90
CA PRO A 51 -5.26 -4.27 9.05
C PRO A 51 -4.64 -4.64 7.70
N PHE A 52 -3.80 -5.68 7.69
CA PHE A 52 -3.18 -6.16 6.45
C PHE A 52 -4.21 -6.82 5.54
N PHE A 53 -5.10 -7.62 6.10
CA PHE A 53 -6.20 -8.22 5.35
C PHE A 53 -7.11 -7.15 4.77
N TYR A 54 -7.40 -6.11 5.54
CA TYR A 54 -8.23 -5.00 5.08
C TYR A 54 -7.60 -4.32 3.86
N LEU A 55 -6.33 -3.96 3.94
CA LEU A 55 -5.61 -3.38 2.81
C LEU A 55 -5.57 -4.34 1.62
N GLY A 56 -5.23 -5.60 1.89
CA GLY A 56 -5.12 -6.63 0.85
C GLY A 56 -6.41 -6.90 0.11
N MET A 57 -7.54 -6.77 0.77
CA MET A 57 -8.85 -6.99 0.15
C MET A 57 -9.40 -5.74 -0.53
N ASN A 58 -9.10 -4.55 -0.01
CA ASN A 58 -9.72 -3.32 -0.49
C ASN A 58 -8.90 -2.59 -1.56
N LEU A 59 -7.57 -2.59 -1.47
CA LEU A 59 -6.72 -1.90 -2.45
C LEU A 59 -6.95 -2.37 -3.89
N PRO A 60 -7.06 -3.68 -4.17
CA PRO A 60 -7.31 -4.14 -5.55
C PRO A 60 -8.64 -3.65 -6.14
N TYR A 61 -9.59 -3.29 -5.29
CA TYR A 61 -10.87 -2.75 -5.75
C TYR A 61 -10.84 -1.25 -6.03
N THR A 62 -9.76 -0.57 -5.67
CA THR A 62 -9.62 0.85 -6.01
C THR A 62 -9.28 0.99 -7.49
N LYS A 63 -9.76 2.06 -8.12
CA LYS A 63 -9.59 2.24 -9.56
C LYS A 63 -8.13 2.45 -9.97
N TRP A 64 -7.32 2.99 -9.08
CA TRP A 64 -5.95 3.37 -9.41
C TRP A 64 -4.90 2.31 -9.08
N PHE A 65 -5.13 1.51 -8.03
CA PHE A 65 -4.08 0.65 -7.46
C PHE A 65 -3.54 -0.37 -8.46
N MET A 66 -4.41 -1.16 -9.07
CA MET A 66 -4.00 -2.20 -10.01
C MET A 66 -3.40 -1.65 -11.31
N LYS A 67 -3.66 -0.36 -11.59
CA LYS A 67 -3.11 0.28 -12.79
C LYS A 67 -1.66 0.65 -12.65
N VAL A 68 -1.17 0.82 -11.43
CA VAL A 68 0.17 1.37 -11.16
C VAL A 68 1.07 0.45 -10.34
N ILE A 69 0.53 -0.59 -9.74
CA ILE A 69 1.31 -1.50 -8.91
C ILE A 69 2.17 -2.44 -9.75
N LYS A 70 3.42 -2.62 -9.35
CA LYS A 70 4.35 -3.59 -9.94
C LYS A 70 4.45 -4.83 -9.07
N GLU A 71 4.72 -4.65 -7.77
CA GLU A 71 4.82 -5.72 -6.80
C GLU A 71 4.09 -5.34 -5.53
N TRP A 72 3.49 -6.35 -4.92
CA TRP A 72 2.77 -6.19 -3.69
C TRP A 72 2.96 -7.47 -2.88
N THR A 73 3.82 -7.38 -1.87
CA THR A 73 4.28 -8.54 -1.12
C THR A 73 3.83 -8.45 0.34
N TRP A 74 3.35 -9.56 0.86
CA TRP A 74 3.00 -9.71 2.26
C TRP A 74 4.18 -10.35 2.99
N TYR A 75 4.59 -9.72 4.09
CA TYR A 75 5.53 -10.30 5.03
C TYR A 75 4.75 -10.73 6.27
N ILE A 76 4.67 -12.01 6.47
CA ILE A 76 3.99 -12.58 7.62
C ILE A 76 5.03 -13.20 8.55
#